data_c6b088cfb4e58b5e39de22cc80b510c8
#
_entry.id   c6b088cfb4e58b5e39de22cc80b510c8
#
_cell.length_a   1.000
_cell.length_b   1.000
_cell.length_c   1.000
_cell.angle_alpha   90.00
_cell.angle_beta   90.00
_cell.angle_gamma   90.00
#
_symmetry.space_group_name_H-M   'P 1'
#
loop_
_entity.id
_entity.type
_entity.pdbx_description
1 polymer ?
#
loop_
_entity_poly.entity_id
_entity_poly.type
_entity_poly.pdbx_seq_one_letter_code
_entity_poly.pdbx_strand_id
1 'polypeptide(L)'
;AGKKLIAQYDAYKIFPDASVKGEFTLGENIGDLAGLTIAYDAYRTSLNGKEPPVIDGMTGDQRFFLGWAQVWRRNYREANLRQRLITDPHSPSEQRAWVVRNLDKWYDAFQPKADGKLYLKSEDRVRIW
;
A
#
# COMPACT_ATOMS: atom_id res chain seq x y z
N ALA A 1 -4.94 -3.95 -15.42
CA ALA A 1 -4.55 -3.41 -14.11
C ALA A 1 -5.78 -3.11 -13.24
N GLY A 2 -6.72 -2.23 -13.65
CA GLY A 2 -7.82 -1.75 -12.81
C GLY A 2 -8.71 -2.85 -12.21
N LYS A 3 -9.22 -3.78 -13.02
CA LYS A 3 -10.06 -4.90 -12.52
C LYS A 3 -9.37 -5.73 -11.45
N LYS A 4 -8.06 -5.94 -11.58
CA LYS A 4 -7.28 -6.70 -10.61
C LYS A 4 -7.13 -5.94 -9.29
N LEU A 5 -6.93 -4.62 -9.36
CA LEU A 5 -6.88 -3.77 -8.17
C LEU A 5 -8.24 -3.70 -7.47
N ILE A 6 -9.34 -3.57 -8.21
CA ILE A 6 -10.71 -3.66 -7.66
C ILE A 6 -10.86 -4.95 -6.85
N ALA A 7 -10.56 -6.11 -7.45
CA ALA A 7 -10.69 -7.39 -6.78
C ALA A 7 -9.82 -7.52 -5.51
N GLN A 8 -8.59 -6.95 -5.51
CA GLN A 8 -7.77 -6.90 -4.31
C GLN A 8 -8.44 -6.15 -3.17
N TYR A 9 -9.03 -4.99 -3.45
CA TYR A 9 -9.64 -4.15 -2.43
C TYR A 9 -10.99 -4.66 -1.98
N ASP A 10 -11.81 -5.24 -2.86
CA ASP A 10 -13.07 -5.91 -2.51
C ASP A 10 -12.86 -7.06 -1.51
N ALA A 11 -11.69 -7.72 -1.58
CA ALA A 11 -11.34 -8.80 -0.66
C ALA A 11 -11.01 -8.32 0.77
N TYR A 12 -10.82 -7.01 0.99
CA TYR A 12 -10.49 -6.48 2.31
C TYR A 12 -11.75 -6.33 3.18
N LYS A 13 -11.98 -7.32 4.03
CA LYS A 13 -13.02 -7.26 5.07
C LYS A 13 -12.56 -6.36 6.21
N ILE A 14 -13.34 -5.32 6.47
CA ILE A 14 -13.10 -4.35 7.55
C ILE A 14 -13.90 -4.76 8.79
N PHE A 15 -15.12 -5.22 8.59
CA PHE A 15 -16.00 -5.82 9.59
C PHE A 15 -16.54 -7.15 9.06
N PRO A 16 -17.10 -8.02 9.89
CA PRO A 16 -17.68 -9.28 9.42
C PRO A 16 -18.73 -9.09 8.31
N ASP A 17 -19.44 -7.97 8.33
CA ASP A 17 -20.53 -7.61 7.43
C ASP A 17 -20.18 -6.47 6.42
N ALA A 18 -18.94 -5.98 6.41
CA ALA A 18 -18.56 -4.88 5.54
C ALA A 18 -17.12 -4.98 5.01
N SER A 19 -16.97 -4.80 3.71
CA SER A 19 -15.69 -4.78 3.01
C SER A 19 -15.44 -3.40 2.38
N VAL A 20 -14.20 -3.16 1.95
CA VAL A 20 -13.88 -2.05 1.05
C VAL A 20 -14.64 -2.26 -0.25
N LYS A 21 -15.08 -1.17 -0.87
CA LYS A 21 -15.69 -1.18 -2.21
C LYS A 21 -14.62 -0.81 -3.23
N GLY A 22 -14.00 -1.83 -3.84
CA GLY A 22 -12.83 -1.64 -4.71
C GLY A 22 -13.12 -0.76 -5.92
N GLU A 23 -14.31 -0.84 -6.52
CA GLU A 23 -14.70 0.02 -7.64
C GLU A 23 -14.84 1.48 -7.20
N PHE A 24 -15.48 1.72 -6.05
CA PHE A 24 -15.68 3.07 -5.51
C PHE A 24 -14.36 3.74 -5.10
N THR A 25 -13.41 2.96 -4.60
CA THR A 25 -12.11 3.46 -4.14
C THR A 25 -10.99 3.38 -5.20
N LEU A 26 -11.29 2.90 -6.41
CA LEU A 26 -10.30 2.59 -7.44
C LEU A 26 -9.40 3.78 -7.78
N GLY A 27 -9.97 4.96 -7.97
CA GLY A 27 -9.21 6.16 -8.34
C GLY A 27 -8.12 6.50 -7.33
N GLU A 28 -8.49 6.49 -6.06
CA GLU A 28 -7.57 6.78 -4.95
C GLU A 28 -6.54 5.66 -4.75
N ASN A 29 -6.94 4.41 -4.92
CA ASN A 29 -6.02 3.27 -4.84
C ASN A 29 -4.98 3.27 -5.99
N ILE A 30 -5.38 3.70 -7.19
CA ILE A 30 -4.46 3.93 -8.31
C ILE A 30 -3.51 5.08 -7.97
N GLY A 31 -4.03 6.17 -7.40
CA GLY A 31 -3.24 7.33 -6.97
C GLY A 31 -2.18 6.94 -5.95
N ASP A 32 -2.53 6.13 -4.95
CA ASP A 32 -1.59 5.62 -3.95
C ASP A 32 -0.50 4.74 -4.59
N LEU A 33 -0.89 3.79 -5.45
CA LEU A 33 0.06 2.89 -6.10
C LEU A 33 1.01 3.63 -7.04
N ALA A 34 0.48 4.49 -7.88
CA ALA A 34 1.25 5.29 -8.82
C ALA A 34 2.15 6.30 -8.09
N GLY A 35 1.58 7.03 -7.15
CA GLY A 35 2.30 8.04 -6.38
C GLY A 35 3.45 7.45 -5.58
N LEU A 36 3.24 6.31 -4.92
CA LEU A 36 4.30 5.63 -4.16
C LEU A 36 5.39 5.08 -5.09
N THR A 37 5.03 4.55 -6.26
CA THR A 37 6.01 4.10 -7.27
C THR A 37 6.89 5.25 -7.74
N ILE A 38 6.29 6.37 -8.14
CA ILE A 38 7.01 7.56 -8.61
C ILE A 38 7.87 8.15 -7.49
N ALA A 39 7.35 8.22 -6.27
CA ALA A 39 8.10 8.74 -5.12
C ALA A 39 9.32 7.87 -4.79
N TYR A 40 9.20 6.55 -4.92
CA TYR A 40 10.34 5.64 -4.73
C TYR A 40 11.42 5.88 -5.80
N ASP A 41 11.02 5.99 -7.07
CA ASP A 41 11.97 6.26 -8.17
C ASP A 41 12.65 7.63 -8.00
N ALA A 42 11.90 8.65 -7.59
CA ALA A 42 12.45 9.96 -7.28
C ALA A 42 13.45 9.90 -6.11
N TYR A 43 13.11 9.15 -5.05
CA TYR A 43 14.02 8.91 -3.92
C TYR A 43 15.32 8.25 -4.40
N ARG A 44 15.25 7.16 -5.15
CA ARG A 44 16.45 6.48 -5.67
C ARG A 44 17.27 7.38 -6.59
N THR A 45 16.61 8.16 -7.45
CA THR A 45 17.27 9.14 -8.33
C THR A 45 18.03 10.21 -7.53
N SER A 46 17.44 10.70 -6.44
CA SER A 46 18.07 11.72 -5.58
C SER A 46 19.37 11.25 -4.92
N LEU A 47 19.56 9.94 -4.78
CA LEU A 47 20.77 9.35 -4.19
C LEU A 47 21.99 9.39 -5.14
N ASN A 48 21.79 9.71 -6.42
CA ASN A 48 22.86 9.78 -7.43
C ASN A 48 23.75 8.53 -7.46
N GLY A 49 23.13 7.34 -7.38
CA GLY A 49 23.83 6.05 -7.37
C GLY A 49 24.51 5.68 -6.05
N LYS A 50 24.39 6.50 -5.02
CA LYS A 50 24.92 6.20 -3.68
C LYS A 50 23.91 5.40 -2.86
N GLU A 51 24.38 4.46 -2.08
CA GLU A 51 23.52 3.79 -1.10
C GLU A 51 23.40 4.66 0.17
N PRO A 52 22.17 4.86 0.68
CA PRO A 52 21.95 5.60 1.90
C PRO A 52 22.46 4.80 3.11
N PRO A 53 22.86 5.48 4.20
CA PRO A 53 23.32 4.78 5.40
C PRO A 53 22.20 3.92 6.00
N VAL A 54 22.61 2.79 6.61
CA VAL A 54 21.75 2.04 7.51
C VAL A 54 21.62 2.84 8.81
N ILE A 55 20.38 3.10 9.24
CA ILE A 55 20.07 3.83 10.47
C ILE A 55 19.12 2.97 11.31
N ASP A 56 19.46 2.76 12.56
CA ASP A 56 18.70 1.91 13.50
C ASP A 56 18.42 0.50 12.94
N GLY A 57 19.41 -0.07 12.22
CA GLY A 57 19.29 -1.39 11.60
C GLY A 57 18.42 -1.43 10.34
N MET A 58 17.93 -0.29 9.83
CA MET A 58 17.06 -0.20 8.67
C MET A 58 17.80 0.41 7.47
N THR A 59 17.65 -0.23 6.31
CA THR A 59 18.13 0.32 5.04
C THR A 59 17.34 1.56 4.64
N GLY A 60 17.86 2.33 3.70
CA GLY A 60 17.12 3.48 3.17
C GLY A 60 15.79 3.11 2.54
N ASP A 61 15.75 2.01 1.81
CA ASP A 61 14.50 1.51 1.18
C ASP A 61 13.47 1.08 2.22
N GLN A 62 13.92 0.39 3.28
CA GLN A 62 13.04 0.04 4.40
C GLN A 62 12.48 1.30 5.07
N ARG A 63 13.30 2.31 5.33
CA ARG A 63 12.84 3.57 5.92
C ARG A 63 11.85 4.30 5.00
N PHE A 64 12.06 4.27 3.67
CA PHE A 64 11.13 4.85 2.72
C PHE A 64 9.72 4.25 2.88
N PHE A 65 9.61 2.92 2.85
CA PHE A 65 8.30 2.26 2.99
C PHE A 65 7.71 2.37 4.39
N LEU A 66 8.53 2.40 5.44
CA LEU A 66 8.08 2.66 6.81
C LEU A 66 7.54 4.09 6.96
N GLY A 67 8.14 5.05 6.27
CA GLY A 67 7.62 6.42 6.18
C GLY A 67 6.21 6.45 5.61
N TRP A 68 5.96 5.73 4.52
CA TRP A 68 4.62 5.56 3.97
C TRP A 68 3.65 4.95 4.99
N ALA A 69 4.03 3.87 5.64
CA ALA A 69 3.18 3.23 6.64
C ALA A 69 2.86 4.16 7.83
N GLN A 70 3.81 5.00 8.26
CA GLN A 70 3.60 5.96 9.35
C GLN A 70 2.55 7.03 9.03
N VAL A 71 2.46 7.49 7.78
CA VAL A 71 1.44 8.45 7.34
C VAL A 71 0.03 7.90 7.59
N TRP A 72 -0.13 6.60 7.47
CA TRP A 72 -1.43 5.92 7.59
C TRP A 72 -1.72 5.37 8.98
N ARG A 73 -0.90 5.61 9.99
CA ARG A 73 -1.18 5.23 11.38
C ARG A 73 -2.38 6.02 11.91
N ARG A 74 -3.54 5.38 11.89
CA ARG A 74 -4.79 6.01 12.27
C ARG A 74 -5.71 5.01 12.97
N ASN A 75 -6.35 5.44 14.05
CA ASN A 75 -7.43 4.71 14.69
C ASN A 75 -8.76 5.36 14.32
N TYR A 76 -9.77 4.53 14.10
CA TYR A 76 -11.13 4.94 13.84
C TYR A 76 -12.06 4.50 14.95
N ARG A 77 -13.07 5.32 15.25
CA ARG A 77 -14.26 4.82 15.94
C ARG A 77 -15.08 4.01 14.94
N GLU A 78 -15.67 2.88 15.38
CA GLU A 78 -16.39 1.98 14.49
C GLU A 78 -17.46 2.69 13.66
N ALA A 79 -18.33 3.50 14.29
CA ALA A 79 -19.38 4.23 13.58
C ALA A 79 -18.82 5.14 12.47
N ASN A 80 -17.70 5.82 12.72
CA ASN A 80 -17.05 6.67 11.73
C ASN A 80 -16.47 5.83 10.58
N LEU A 81 -15.84 4.69 10.87
CA LEU A 81 -15.27 3.84 9.84
C LEU A 81 -16.39 3.23 8.96
N ARG A 82 -17.49 2.79 9.56
CA ARG A 82 -18.67 2.30 8.81
C ARG A 82 -19.23 3.36 7.88
N GLN A 83 -19.36 4.61 8.36
CA GLN A 83 -19.81 5.74 7.54
C GLN A 83 -18.86 5.98 6.36
N ARG A 84 -17.54 5.95 6.60
CA ARG A 84 -16.53 6.13 5.56
C ARG A 84 -16.58 5.05 4.48
N LEU A 85 -16.80 3.79 4.82
CA LEU A 85 -16.94 2.72 3.85
C LEU A 85 -18.09 2.93 2.85
N ILE A 86 -19.05 3.79 3.21
CA ILE A 86 -20.22 4.12 2.37
C ILE A 86 -19.97 5.40 1.56
N THR A 87 -19.38 6.41 2.16
CA THR A 87 -19.38 7.79 1.64
C THR A 87 -18.00 8.31 1.22
N ASP A 88 -16.91 7.71 1.67
CA ASP A 88 -15.55 8.18 1.39
C ASP A 88 -14.95 7.36 0.24
N PRO A 89 -14.52 7.99 -0.88
CA PRO A 89 -13.89 7.28 -1.99
C PRO A 89 -12.47 6.78 -1.67
N HIS A 90 -11.95 7.11 -0.48
CA HIS A 90 -10.66 6.60 -0.02
C HIS A 90 -10.84 5.29 0.76
N SER A 91 -9.98 4.32 0.49
CA SER A 91 -9.86 3.15 1.34
C SER A 91 -9.45 3.54 2.76
N PRO A 92 -9.81 2.75 3.80
CA PRO A 92 -9.33 3.01 5.15
C PRO A 92 -7.80 3.04 5.22
N SER A 93 -7.25 3.79 6.17
CA SER A 93 -5.81 4.07 6.26
C SER A 93 -4.94 2.81 6.28
N GLU A 94 -5.35 1.76 7.00
CA GLU A 94 -4.62 0.49 7.00
C GLU A 94 -4.51 -0.10 5.59
N GLN A 95 -5.61 -0.10 4.83
CA GLN A 95 -5.65 -0.64 3.47
C GLN A 95 -4.92 0.26 2.46
N ARG A 96 -4.82 1.55 2.71
CA ARG A 96 -3.95 2.44 1.94
C ARG A 96 -2.47 2.10 2.17
N ALA A 97 -2.06 1.84 3.41
CA ALA A 97 -0.70 1.38 3.70
C ALA A 97 -0.38 0.06 2.97
N TRP A 98 -1.35 -0.83 2.78
CA TRP A 98 -1.16 -2.13 2.16
C TRP A 98 -0.93 -2.09 0.65
N VAL A 99 -1.04 -0.94 0.00
CA VAL A 99 -0.73 -0.81 -1.45
C VAL A 99 0.68 -1.28 -1.78
N VAL A 100 1.60 -1.23 -0.82
CA VAL A 100 2.99 -1.70 -0.93
C VAL A 100 3.12 -3.14 -1.42
N ARG A 101 2.11 -3.98 -1.17
CA ARG A 101 2.08 -5.38 -1.62
C ARG A 101 2.10 -5.55 -3.14
N ASN A 102 1.89 -4.47 -3.89
CA ASN A 102 1.98 -4.44 -5.34
C ASN A 102 3.35 -3.98 -5.86
N LEU A 103 4.22 -3.42 -5.00
CA LEU A 103 5.52 -2.89 -5.41
C LEU A 103 6.62 -3.94 -5.23
N ASP A 104 7.26 -4.35 -6.32
CA ASP A 104 8.38 -5.31 -6.28
C ASP A 104 9.50 -4.82 -5.36
N LYS A 105 9.75 -3.50 -5.32
CA LYS A 105 10.77 -2.88 -4.46
C LYS A 105 10.51 -3.03 -2.96
N TRP A 106 9.25 -3.16 -2.56
CA TRP A 106 8.91 -3.49 -1.18
C TRP A 106 9.32 -4.94 -0.85
N TYR A 107 9.17 -5.87 -1.78
CA TYR A 107 9.64 -7.27 -1.62
C TYR A 107 11.16 -7.32 -1.55
N ASP A 108 11.86 -6.56 -2.37
CA ASP A 108 13.33 -6.46 -2.32
C ASP A 108 13.79 -5.95 -0.94
N ALA A 109 13.10 -4.96 -0.38
CA ALA A 109 13.47 -4.35 0.90
C ALA A 109 13.18 -5.21 2.13
N PHE A 110 12.07 -5.96 2.16
CA PHE A 110 11.60 -6.65 3.36
C PHE A 110 11.60 -8.17 3.26
N GLN A 111 11.67 -8.73 2.06
CA GLN A 111 11.63 -10.18 1.80
C GLN A 111 10.52 -10.88 2.61
N PRO A 112 9.24 -10.45 2.47
CA PRO A 112 8.16 -10.98 3.26
C PRO A 112 7.98 -12.48 2.96
N LYS A 113 7.65 -13.24 4.00
CA LYS A 113 7.37 -14.67 3.86
C LYS A 113 6.13 -14.90 2.99
N ALA A 114 6.11 -16.01 2.25
CA ALA A 114 5.01 -16.34 1.33
C ALA A 114 3.66 -16.60 2.04
N ASP A 115 3.68 -16.92 3.32
CA ASP A 115 2.51 -17.07 4.18
C ASP A 115 2.09 -15.77 4.90
N GLY A 116 2.82 -14.68 4.66
CA GLY A 116 2.55 -13.38 5.26
C GLY A 116 1.26 -12.74 4.71
N LYS A 117 0.51 -12.08 5.59
CA LYS A 117 -0.79 -11.43 5.27
C LYS A 117 -0.77 -10.53 4.03
N LEU A 118 0.34 -9.83 3.79
CA LEU A 118 0.47 -8.90 2.66
C LEU A 118 1.16 -9.51 1.44
N TYR A 119 1.62 -10.75 1.53
CA TYR A 119 2.31 -11.37 0.41
C TYR A 119 1.37 -11.58 -0.78
N LEU A 120 1.85 -11.21 -1.97
CA LEU A 120 1.26 -11.57 -3.25
C LEU A 120 2.33 -12.21 -4.13
N LYS A 121 1.95 -13.26 -4.84
CA LYS A 121 2.78 -13.78 -5.92
C LYS A 121 3.02 -12.69 -6.96
N SER A 122 4.16 -12.75 -7.67
CA SER A 122 4.52 -11.70 -8.63
C SER A 122 3.46 -11.49 -9.72
N GLU A 123 2.85 -12.58 -10.19
CA GLU A 123 1.75 -12.55 -11.17
C GLU A 123 0.47 -11.88 -10.64
N ASP A 124 0.30 -11.81 -9.31
CA ASP A 124 -0.88 -11.22 -8.67
C ASP A 124 -0.70 -9.74 -8.33
N ARG A 125 0.52 -9.23 -8.40
CA ARG A 125 0.81 -7.82 -8.17
C ARG A 125 0.25 -6.96 -9.30
N VAL A 126 -0.32 -5.83 -8.96
CA VAL A 126 -0.80 -4.86 -9.95
C VAL A 126 0.32 -3.88 -10.25
N ARG A 127 0.68 -3.79 -11.52
CA ARG A 127 1.62 -2.80 -12.04
C ARG A 127 0.86 -1.86 -12.94
N ILE A 128 1.11 -0.56 -12.81
CA ILE A 128 0.37 0.47 -13.56
C ILE A 128 1.10 0.80 -14.87
N TRP A 129 2.44 0.69 -14.89
CA TRP A 129 3.34 0.80 -16.04
C TRP A 129 4.48 -0.20 -15.95
#